data_56540b17b70a2e23c95c0c09745cc130
#
_entry.id   56540b17b70a2e23c95c0c09745cc130
#
_cell.length_a   1.000
_cell.length_b   1.000
_cell.length_c   1.000
_cell.angle_alpha   90.00
_cell.angle_beta   90.00
_cell.angle_gamma   90.00
#
_symmetry.space_group_name_H-M   'P 1'
#
loop_
_entity.id
_entity.type
_entity.pdbx_description
1 polymer ?
#
loop_
_entity_poly.entity_id
_entity_poly.type
_entity_poly.pdbx_seq_one_letter_code
_entity_poly.pdbx_strand_id
1 'polypeptide(L)'
;MQDLVGGDLVLGEVFHEGRQEGYHWWNLLPGGIRVDLTREQFRRGETVTPGRVVKRPGGRLNRRWEEYQLLRQRVIDKLGPLPGVMVTQDGRRLAYTDFGGPGAPLLALHGHFGSRAAFERLAREVGPAWRVIALDQRGHGDSDRAGEYTREGYVADAAALLEHVGLGPAVVLGHSLGGVNAYQLAARRPDLVRAVVVEDIGAVVDDDLSFARAWPRRAETRAGFLAGVGSSAPYLHESVREHPDGWGPTFEVEDMVVSQQELNGDHWGDWLRVQRPTLLVRGDRSGVLSAEHAREMTVRRAGVRLVELPAGHAVREGDPEGYFAAVRGFLARVGRGAAA
;
A
#
# COMPACT_ATOMS: atom_id res chain seq x y z
N MET A 1 -5.65 7.97 17.51
CA MET A 1 -4.68 7.11 18.17
C MET A 1 -4.76 5.66 17.68
N GLN A 2 -5.91 5.00 17.72
CA GLN A 2 -6.06 3.62 17.20
C GLN A 2 -5.57 3.47 15.75
N ASP A 3 -5.80 4.46 14.90
CA ASP A 3 -5.33 4.48 13.51
C ASP A 3 -3.81 4.66 13.36
N LEU A 4 -3.13 5.10 14.42
CA LEU A 4 -1.69 5.36 14.41
C LEU A 4 -0.89 4.24 15.05
N VAL A 5 -1.45 3.57 16.05
CA VAL A 5 -0.74 2.55 16.84
C VAL A 5 -1.45 1.19 16.85
N GLY A 6 -2.63 1.10 16.22
CA GLY A 6 -3.42 -0.13 16.21
C GLY A 6 -4.05 -0.46 17.59
N GLY A 7 -4.37 -1.75 17.78
CA GLY A 7 -4.95 -2.25 19.01
C GLY A 7 -6.42 -1.95 19.20
N ASP A 8 -6.94 -2.28 20.37
CA ASP A 8 -8.32 -2.06 20.76
C ASP A 8 -8.51 -0.67 21.35
N LEU A 9 -9.59 0.02 20.98
CA LEU A 9 -10.00 1.26 21.63
C LEU A 9 -10.72 0.93 22.92
N VAL A 10 -10.23 1.49 24.03
CA VAL A 10 -10.80 1.27 25.37
C VAL A 10 -11.38 2.57 25.89
N LEU A 11 -12.59 2.49 26.44
CA LEU A 11 -13.29 3.58 27.11
C LEU A 11 -13.37 3.31 28.60
N GLY A 12 -12.80 4.19 29.40
CA GLY A 12 -12.96 4.22 30.85
C GLY A 12 -13.74 5.44 31.33
N GLU A 13 -14.33 5.34 32.50
CA GLU A 13 -15.01 6.44 33.16
C GLU A 13 -14.03 7.17 34.07
N VAL A 14 -14.08 8.50 34.10
CA VAL A 14 -13.26 9.37 34.95
C VAL A 14 -14.06 9.80 36.15
N PHE A 15 -13.51 9.57 37.34
CA PHE A 15 -14.11 9.97 38.62
C PHE A 15 -13.20 10.94 39.35
N HIS A 16 -13.79 11.96 39.96
CA HIS A 16 -13.14 12.84 40.92
C HIS A 16 -14.01 12.95 42.17
N GLU A 17 -13.42 12.70 43.32
CA GLU A 17 -14.12 12.69 44.61
C GLU A 17 -15.41 11.80 44.65
N GLY A 18 -15.36 10.66 43.93
CA GLY A 18 -16.46 9.72 43.83
C GLY A 18 -17.58 10.10 42.85
N ARG A 19 -17.46 11.22 42.11
CA ARG A 19 -18.42 11.60 41.08
C ARG A 19 -17.83 11.37 39.71
N GLN A 20 -18.64 10.81 38.79
CA GLN A 20 -18.24 10.68 37.39
C GLN A 20 -18.22 12.04 36.70
N GLU A 21 -17.05 12.47 36.22
CA GLU A 21 -16.86 13.75 35.54
C GLU A 21 -16.71 13.62 34.02
N GLY A 22 -16.48 12.40 33.51
CA GLY A 22 -16.32 12.20 32.08
C GLY A 22 -15.88 10.81 31.70
N TYR A 23 -15.31 10.75 30.51
CA TYR A 23 -14.79 9.52 29.93
C TYR A 23 -13.38 9.75 29.43
N HIS A 24 -12.56 8.69 29.49
CA HIS A 24 -11.21 8.69 28.97
C HIS A 24 -11.00 7.54 28.00
N TRP A 25 -10.23 7.79 26.96
CA TRP A 25 -9.97 6.85 25.89
C TRP A 25 -8.49 6.52 25.78
N TRP A 26 -8.16 5.25 25.64
CA TRP A 26 -6.80 4.81 25.35
C TRP A 26 -6.79 3.61 24.40
N ASN A 27 -5.62 3.25 23.88
CA ASN A 27 -5.44 2.06 23.08
C ASN A 27 -4.82 0.95 23.90
N LEU A 28 -5.30 -0.28 23.71
CA LEU A 28 -4.73 -1.50 24.24
C LEU A 28 -4.13 -2.29 23.08
N LEU A 29 -2.80 -2.35 23.01
CA LEU A 29 -2.08 -3.09 21.99
C LEU A 29 -2.03 -4.58 22.31
N PRO A 30 -1.70 -5.46 21.32
CA PRO A 30 -1.41 -6.87 21.58
C PRO A 30 -0.37 -7.02 22.70
N GLY A 31 -0.57 -8.02 23.56
CA GLY A 31 0.27 -8.20 24.75
C GLY A 31 -0.12 -7.34 25.95
N GLY A 32 -1.26 -6.63 25.90
CA GLY A 32 -1.78 -5.86 27.05
C GLY A 32 -1.10 -4.52 27.27
N ILE A 33 -0.35 -4.01 26.28
CA ILE A 33 0.35 -2.73 26.38
C ILE A 33 -0.67 -1.60 26.23
N ARG A 34 -0.81 -0.78 27.27
CA ARG A 34 -1.65 0.42 27.24
C ARG A 34 -0.90 1.59 26.63
N VAL A 35 -1.44 2.18 25.57
CA VAL A 35 -0.97 3.43 24.97
C VAL A 35 -1.97 4.53 25.27
N ASP A 36 -1.56 5.49 26.06
CA ASP A 36 -2.39 6.58 26.56
C ASP A 36 -1.58 7.88 26.51
N LEU A 37 -1.72 8.61 25.39
CA LEU A 37 -0.97 9.86 25.17
C LEU A 37 -1.55 11.05 25.94
N THR A 38 -2.65 10.85 26.62
CA THR A 38 -3.37 11.91 27.33
C THR A 38 -3.43 11.69 28.84
N ARG A 39 -2.70 10.68 29.34
CA ARG A 39 -2.67 10.33 30.76
C ARG A 39 -2.21 11.47 31.68
N GLU A 40 -1.30 12.31 31.18
CA GLU A 40 -0.72 13.42 31.96
C GLU A 40 -1.68 14.60 32.18
N GLN A 41 -2.84 14.63 31.50
CA GLN A 41 -3.83 15.69 31.69
C GLN A 41 -4.77 15.46 32.87
N PHE A 42 -4.69 14.31 33.56
CA PHE A 42 -5.50 14.06 34.75
C PHE A 42 -5.07 14.91 35.93
N ARG A 43 -6.06 15.48 36.61
CA ARG A 43 -5.86 16.25 37.83
C ARG A 43 -5.55 15.33 39.00
N ARG A 44 -4.90 15.90 40.00
CA ARG A 44 -4.66 15.15 41.27
C ARG A 44 -5.99 14.78 41.88
N GLY A 45 -6.19 13.46 42.16
CA GLY A 45 -7.42 12.93 42.72
C GLY A 45 -8.42 12.36 41.70
N GLU A 46 -8.16 12.52 40.40
CA GLU A 46 -8.95 11.83 39.37
C GLU A 46 -8.52 10.36 39.25
N THR A 47 -9.53 9.48 39.13
CA THR A 47 -9.33 8.05 38.89
C THR A 47 -10.05 7.61 37.63
N VAL A 48 -9.48 6.66 36.91
CA VAL A 48 -10.06 6.10 35.69
C VAL A 48 -10.34 4.63 35.90
N THR A 49 -11.55 4.19 35.59
CA THR A 49 -11.90 2.77 35.62
C THR A 49 -11.04 1.93 34.67
N PRO A 50 -10.95 0.61 34.86
CA PRO A 50 -10.21 -0.27 33.94
C PRO A 50 -10.66 -0.19 32.50
N GLY A 51 -11.89 0.31 32.26
CA GLY A 51 -12.45 0.53 30.95
C GLY A 51 -12.96 -0.74 30.26
N ARG A 52 -13.65 -0.53 29.15
CA ARG A 52 -14.17 -1.61 28.29
C ARG A 52 -13.73 -1.38 26.85
N VAL A 53 -13.47 -2.44 26.12
CA VAL A 53 -13.22 -2.39 24.69
C VAL A 53 -14.49 -1.92 23.98
N VAL A 54 -14.34 -0.93 23.12
CA VAL A 54 -15.44 -0.34 22.35
C VAL A 54 -15.16 -0.54 20.87
N LYS A 55 -16.11 -1.14 20.16
CA LYS A 55 -16.03 -1.19 18.70
C LYS A 55 -16.09 0.24 18.14
N ARG A 56 -15.13 0.58 17.31
CA ARG A 56 -15.14 1.85 16.60
C ARG A 56 -16.39 1.93 15.73
N PRO A 57 -17.18 3.02 15.78
CA PRO A 57 -18.24 3.24 14.82
C PRO A 57 -17.63 3.28 13.42
N GLY A 58 -18.13 2.46 12.50
CA GLY A 58 -17.72 2.53 11.09
C GLY A 58 -18.09 3.89 10.51
N GLY A 59 -17.18 4.51 9.76
CA GLY A 59 -17.40 5.77 9.06
C GLY A 59 -16.50 6.93 9.51
N ARG A 60 -16.43 7.97 8.67
CA ARG A 60 -15.68 9.20 8.97
C ARG A 60 -16.24 9.86 10.22
N LEU A 61 -15.39 10.28 11.13
CA LEU A 61 -15.74 11.20 12.21
C LEU A 61 -15.95 12.59 11.58
N ASN A 62 -17.12 12.80 10.96
CA ASN A 62 -17.43 13.95 10.09
C ASN A 62 -17.15 15.34 10.71
N ARG A 63 -17.13 15.48 12.02
CA ARG A 63 -17.04 16.79 12.70
C ARG A 63 -15.60 17.21 13.07
N ARG A 64 -14.63 16.28 13.05
CA ARG A 64 -13.22 16.54 13.42
C ARG A 64 -12.21 15.89 12.48
N TRP A 65 -12.66 15.54 11.28
CA TRP A 65 -11.80 14.85 10.33
C TRP A 65 -10.59 15.68 9.90
N GLU A 66 -10.79 16.98 9.68
CA GLU A 66 -9.72 17.90 9.31
C GLU A 66 -8.69 18.06 10.45
N GLU A 67 -9.17 18.21 11.69
CA GLU A 67 -8.32 18.28 12.89
C GLU A 67 -7.51 16.97 13.08
N TYR A 68 -8.17 15.83 12.83
CA TYR A 68 -7.53 14.52 12.88
C TYR A 68 -6.42 14.39 11.80
N GLN A 69 -6.68 14.79 10.58
CA GLN A 69 -5.68 14.77 9.50
C GLN A 69 -4.50 15.69 9.82
N LEU A 70 -4.78 16.87 10.38
CA LEU A 70 -3.73 17.80 10.81
C LEU A 70 -2.87 17.20 11.93
N LEU A 71 -3.50 16.58 12.94
CA LEU A 71 -2.77 15.91 14.02
C LEU A 71 -1.94 14.75 13.48
N ARG A 72 -2.54 13.90 12.63
CA ARG A 72 -1.85 12.80 11.98
C ARG A 72 -0.62 13.28 11.20
N GLN A 73 -0.76 14.37 10.43
CA GLN A 73 0.35 14.96 9.70
C GLN A 73 1.47 15.43 10.64
N ARG A 74 1.13 16.14 11.72
CA ARG A 74 2.14 16.60 12.71
C ARG A 74 2.89 15.44 13.37
N VAL A 75 2.21 14.32 13.58
CA VAL A 75 2.85 13.11 14.13
C VAL A 75 3.81 12.51 13.11
N ILE A 76 3.42 12.42 11.84
CA ILE A 76 4.29 11.93 10.77
C ILE A 76 5.52 12.85 10.59
N ASP A 77 5.32 14.16 10.58
CA ASP A 77 6.41 15.14 10.43
C ASP A 77 7.44 15.02 11.56
N LYS A 78 6.99 14.61 12.74
CA LYS A 78 7.84 14.49 13.93
C LYS A 78 8.48 13.11 14.10
N LEU A 79 7.77 12.04 13.76
CA LEU A 79 8.16 10.65 14.00
C LEU A 79 8.60 9.92 12.73
N GLY A 80 8.37 10.50 11.55
CA GLY A 80 8.59 9.85 10.26
C GLY A 80 7.37 9.05 9.77
N PRO A 81 7.56 8.21 8.73
CA PRO A 81 6.50 7.40 8.15
C PRO A 81 5.79 6.54 9.18
N LEU A 82 4.45 6.51 9.14
CA LEU A 82 3.65 5.76 10.09
C LEU A 82 3.15 4.46 9.46
N PRO A 83 3.49 3.31 10.04
CA PRO A 83 2.79 2.07 9.73
C PRO A 83 1.35 2.18 10.21
N GLY A 84 0.42 1.73 9.37
CA GLY A 84 -1.00 1.65 9.69
C GLY A 84 -1.52 0.25 9.40
N VAL A 85 -2.62 -0.10 10.04
CA VAL A 85 -3.38 -1.31 9.75
C VAL A 85 -4.84 -0.90 9.59
N MET A 86 -5.44 -1.28 8.47
CA MET A 86 -6.88 -1.21 8.30
C MET A 86 -7.50 -2.60 8.39
N VAL A 87 -8.78 -2.65 8.75
CA VAL A 87 -9.54 -3.89 8.74
C VAL A 87 -10.62 -3.77 7.66
N THR A 88 -10.61 -4.69 6.72
CA THR A 88 -11.61 -4.78 5.65
C THR A 88 -12.97 -5.22 6.19
N GLN A 89 -14.01 -5.13 5.37
CA GLN A 89 -15.37 -5.53 5.78
C GLN A 89 -15.47 -7.02 6.14
N ASP A 90 -14.67 -7.86 5.50
CA ASP A 90 -14.56 -9.31 5.79
C ASP A 90 -13.63 -9.63 6.97
N GLY A 91 -13.13 -8.61 7.66
CA GLY A 91 -12.31 -8.76 8.88
C GLY A 91 -10.82 -8.96 8.64
N ARG A 92 -10.33 -8.91 7.39
CA ARG A 92 -8.90 -9.04 7.06
C ARG A 92 -8.14 -7.78 7.46
N ARG A 93 -6.96 -7.97 8.04
CA ARG A 93 -6.05 -6.88 8.37
C ARG A 93 -5.12 -6.61 7.18
N LEU A 94 -5.06 -5.37 6.74
CA LEU A 94 -4.16 -4.91 5.68
C LEU A 94 -3.22 -3.85 6.24
N ALA A 95 -1.93 -4.10 6.11
CA ALA A 95 -0.89 -3.19 6.57
C ALA A 95 -0.54 -2.19 5.47
N TYR A 96 -0.34 -0.94 5.84
CA TYR A 96 0.11 0.10 4.93
C TYR A 96 1.12 1.02 5.61
N THR A 97 1.88 1.77 4.83
CA THR A 97 2.70 2.88 5.31
C THR A 97 2.20 4.17 4.70
N ASP A 98 1.95 5.15 5.54
CA ASP A 98 1.72 6.53 5.12
C ASP A 98 3.02 7.32 5.33
N PHE A 99 3.62 7.73 4.22
CA PHE A 99 4.87 8.49 4.26
C PHE A 99 4.66 9.98 4.59
N GLY A 100 3.39 10.39 4.76
CA GLY A 100 3.05 11.76 5.13
C GLY A 100 3.15 12.76 3.99
N GLY A 101 3.16 14.03 4.37
CA GLY A 101 3.17 15.16 3.45
C GLY A 101 1.79 15.80 3.25
N PRO A 102 1.75 17.11 2.95
CA PRO A 102 0.51 17.85 2.72
C PRO A 102 -0.05 17.66 1.31
N GLY A 103 0.67 16.92 0.46
CA GLY A 103 0.40 16.82 -0.96
C GLY A 103 -0.81 15.95 -1.32
N ALA A 104 -1.08 15.88 -2.62
CA ALA A 104 -2.15 15.06 -3.17
C ALA A 104 -1.84 13.55 -2.95
N PRO A 105 -2.86 12.69 -2.76
CA PRO A 105 -2.63 11.29 -2.46
C PRO A 105 -2.09 10.51 -3.67
N LEU A 106 -1.11 9.64 -3.38
CA LEU A 106 -0.56 8.65 -4.30
C LEU A 106 -0.57 7.29 -3.59
N LEU A 107 -1.42 6.38 -4.06
CA LEU A 107 -1.42 4.98 -3.63
C LEU A 107 -0.37 4.21 -4.42
N ALA A 108 0.49 3.46 -3.72
CA ALA A 108 1.54 2.63 -4.31
C ALA A 108 1.29 1.14 -4.02
N LEU A 109 1.28 0.32 -5.08
CA LEU A 109 0.97 -1.11 -5.08
C LEU A 109 2.17 -1.89 -5.66
N HIS A 110 2.77 -2.76 -4.85
CA HIS A 110 3.92 -3.58 -5.25
C HIS A 110 3.51 -4.76 -6.15
N GLY A 111 4.49 -5.41 -6.79
CA GLY A 111 4.34 -6.69 -7.51
C GLY A 111 4.33 -7.89 -6.58
N HIS A 112 4.17 -9.09 -7.15
CA HIS A 112 4.44 -10.33 -6.41
C HIS A 112 5.83 -10.28 -5.78
N PHE A 113 5.97 -10.94 -4.64
CA PHE A 113 7.20 -11.00 -3.83
C PHE A 113 7.61 -9.66 -3.20
N GLY A 114 6.92 -8.56 -3.49
CA GLY A 114 7.23 -7.23 -2.97
C GLY A 114 6.58 -6.92 -1.61
N SER A 115 6.80 -5.71 -1.14
CA SER A 115 6.16 -5.14 0.05
C SER A 115 6.02 -3.63 -0.06
N ARG A 116 5.26 -3.02 0.86
CA ARG A 116 5.12 -1.56 0.94
C ARG A 116 6.44 -0.81 1.14
N ALA A 117 7.46 -1.48 1.69
CA ALA A 117 8.78 -0.88 1.93
C ALA A 117 9.50 -0.48 0.63
N ALA A 118 9.19 -1.14 -0.50
CA ALA A 118 9.75 -0.82 -1.81
C ALA A 118 9.45 0.63 -2.29
N PHE A 119 8.52 1.33 -1.64
CA PHE A 119 8.12 2.69 -2.03
C PHE A 119 8.71 3.82 -1.17
N GLU A 120 9.63 3.51 -0.24
CA GLU A 120 10.29 4.53 0.56
C GLU A 120 11.07 5.54 -0.31
N ARG A 121 11.79 5.05 -1.31
CA ARG A 121 12.49 5.92 -2.27
C ARG A 121 11.49 6.74 -3.10
N LEU A 122 10.39 6.16 -3.55
CA LEU A 122 9.35 6.89 -4.28
C LEU A 122 8.85 8.08 -3.46
N ALA A 123 8.55 7.88 -2.18
CA ALA A 123 8.07 8.96 -1.31
C ALA A 123 9.06 10.12 -1.21
N ARG A 124 10.36 9.85 -1.15
CA ARG A 124 11.40 10.88 -1.16
C ARG A 124 11.49 11.60 -2.51
N GLU A 125 11.42 10.85 -3.60
CA GLU A 125 11.64 11.37 -4.96
C GLU A 125 10.47 12.21 -5.49
N VAL A 126 9.22 11.93 -5.10
CA VAL A 126 8.07 12.72 -5.55
C VAL A 126 7.89 14.00 -4.74
N GLY A 127 8.55 14.11 -3.59
CA GLY A 127 8.60 15.30 -2.74
C GLY A 127 7.26 15.68 -2.10
N PRO A 128 7.18 16.87 -1.48
CA PRO A 128 6.07 17.25 -0.62
C PRO A 128 4.75 17.53 -1.36
N ALA A 129 4.78 17.61 -2.68
CA ALA A 129 3.58 17.76 -3.50
C ALA A 129 2.69 16.51 -3.50
N TRP A 130 3.21 15.36 -3.07
CA TRP A 130 2.53 14.09 -3.05
C TRP A 130 2.63 13.40 -1.69
N ARG A 131 1.52 12.87 -1.22
CA ARG A 131 1.46 12.02 -0.03
C ARG A 131 1.39 10.57 -0.48
N VAL A 132 2.50 9.86 -0.36
CA VAL A 132 2.58 8.45 -0.75
C VAL A 132 2.00 7.58 0.37
N ILE A 133 1.13 6.65 -0.03
CA ILE A 133 0.55 5.62 0.82
C ILE A 133 0.84 4.30 0.14
N ALA A 134 1.61 3.43 0.77
CA ALA A 134 1.98 2.14 0.23
C ALA A 134 1.28 1.00 0.97
N LEU A 135 0.66 0.09 0.24
CA LEU A 135 -0.07 -1.06 0.77
C LEU A 135 0.81 -2.31 0.72
N ASP A 136 0.86 -3.07 1.80
CA ASP A 136 1.13 -4.50 1.68
C ASP A 136 -0.14 -5.16 1.16
N GLN A 137 -0.12 -5.63 -0.06
CA GLN A 137 -1.28 -6.28 -0.65
C GLN A 137 -1.57 -7.61 0.07
N ARG A 138 -2.80 -8.14 -0.02
CA ARG A 138 -3.18 -9.42 0.62
C ARG A 138 -2.10 -10.50 0.41
N GLY A 139 -1.77 -11.23 1.46
CA GLY A 139 -0.77 -12.30 1.44
C GLY A 139 0.69 -11.85 1.43
N HIS A 140 0.97 -10.53 1.52
CA HIS A 140 2.32 -9.98 1.52
C HIS A 140 2.58 -9.15 2.78
N GLY A 141 3.85 -9.05 3.15
CA GLY A 141 4.33 -8.17 4.21
C GLY A 141 3.70 -8.47 5.57
N ASP A 142 3.05 -7.46 6.15
CA ASP A 142 2.32 -7.56 7.42
C ASP A 142 0.80 -7.64 7.22
N SER A 143 0.33 -7.73 5.97
CA SER A 143 -1.07 -7.99 5.67
C SER A 143 -1.42 -9.46 5.84
N ASP A 144 -2.67 -9.71 6.26
CA ASP A 144 -3.16 -11.07 6.42
C ASP A 144 -3.14 -11.84 5.09
N ARG A 145 -2.92 -13.13 5.19
CA ARG A 145 -3.15 -14.05 4.08
C ARG A 145 -4.64 -14.07 3.72
N ALA A 146 -4.92 -14.39 2.47
CA ALA A 146 -6.29 -14.52 1.99
C ALA A 146 -6.63 -15.98 1.69
N GLY A 147 -7.91 -16.35 1.83
CA GLY A 147 -8.40 -17.63 1.36
C GLY A 147 -8.47 -17.69 -0.17
N GLU A 148 -8.49 -16.53 -0.82
CA GLU A 148 -8.54 -16.36 -2.27
C GLU A 148 -7.77 -15.11 -2.71
N TYR A 149 -7.24 -15.16 -3.93
CA TYR A 149 -6.42 -14.09 -4.53
C TYR A 149 -7.07 -13.54 -5.80
N THR A 150 -8.41 -13.44 -5.79
CA THR A 150 -9.21 -12.96 -6.93
C THR A 150 -8.90 -11.50 -7.29
N ARG A 151 -9.15 -11.15 -8.54
CA ARG A 151 -8.97 -9.75 -9.03
C ARG A 151 -9.89 -8.79 -8.30
N GLU A 152 -11.13 -9.21 -8.03
CA GLU A 152 -12.11 -8.46 -7.26
C GLU A 152 -11.62 -8.15 -5.85
N GLY A 153 -11.01 -9.14 -5.21
CA GLY A 153 -10.45 -9.00 -3.88
C GLY A 153 -9.34 -7.97 -3.81
N TYR A 154 -8.35 -8.01 -4.72
CA TYR A 154 -7.28 -7.03 -4.77
C TYR A 154 -7.80 -5.60 -5.01
N VAL A 155 -8.76 -5.44 -5.92
CA VAL A 155 -9.37 -4.13 -6.21
C VAL A 155 -10.16 -3.63 -5.01
N ALA A 156 -10.90 -4.49 -4.32
CA ALA A 156 -11.65 -4.13 -3.12
C ALA A 156 -10.71 -3.67 -1.98
N ASP A 157 -9.58 -4.34 -1.77
CA ASP A 157 -8.59 -3.96 -0.76
C ASP A 157 -8.01 -2.57 -1.03
N ALA A 158 -7.62 -2.29 -2.28
CA ALA A 158 -7.07 -0.99 -2.67
C ALA A 158 -8.12 0.13 -2.55
N ALA A 159 -9.37 -0.13 -2.94
CA ALA A 159 -10.49 0.79 -2.78
C ALA A 159 -10.76 1.09 -1.30
N ALA A 160 -10.84 0.04 -0.47
CA ALA A 160 -11.07 0.17 0.96
C ALA A 160 -9.96 1.01 1.65
N LEU A 161 -8.70 0.85 1.24
CA LEU A 161 -7.61 1.69 1.78
C LEU A 161 -7.79 3.16 1.41
N LEU A 162 -8.11 3.47 0.15
CA LEU A 162 -8.36 4.86 -0.27
C LEU A 162 -9.54 5.48 0.48
N GLU A 163 -10.61 4.74 0.69
CA GLU A 163 -11.76 5.15 1.49
C GLU A 163 -11.38 5.34 2.97
N HIS A 164 -10.57 4.41 3.54
CA HIS A 164 -10.10 4.47 4.91
C HIS A 164 -9.24 5.72 5.18
N VAL A 165 -8.29 6.01 4.31
CA VAL A 165 -7.45 7.22 4.46
C VAL A 165 -8.16 8.50 4.11
N GLY A 166 -9.24 8.45 3.34
CA GLY A 166 -10.18 9.55 3.11
C GLY A 166 -9.61 10.79 2.43
N LEU A 167 -8.59 10.64 1.58
CA LEU A 167 -7.86 11.75 0.98
C LEU A 167 -8.38 12.18 -0.41
N GLY A 168 -9.51 11.66 -0.86
CA GLY A 168 -10.09 11.93 -2.18
C GLY A 168 -9.44 11.10 -3.30
N PRO A 169 -9.71 11.41 -4.59
CA PRO A 169 -9.16 10.65 -5.69
C PRO A 169 -7.63 10.70 -5.73
N ALA A 170 -6.99 9.51 -5.76
CA ALA A 170 -5.55 9.34 -5.73
C ALA A 170 -4.96 9.10 -7.13
N VAL A 171 -3.68 9.42 -7.31
CA VAL A 171 -2.88 8.73 -8.33
C VAL A 171 -2.62 7.32 -7.81
N VAL A 172 -2.80 6.31 -8.66
CA VAL A 172 -2.49 4.92 -8.29
C VAL A 172 -1.31 4.45 -9.13
N LEU A 173 -0.21 4.12 -8.46
CA LEU A 173 1.00 3.60 -9.06
C LEU A 173 1.12 2.12 -8.70
N GLY A 174 1.33 1.28 -9.68
CA GLY A 174 1.50 -0.15 -9.46
C GLY A 174 2.58 -0.78 -10.34
N HIS A 175 3.35 -1.68 -9.74
CA HIS A 175 4.33 -2.52 -10.41
C HIS A 175 3.77 -3.93 -10.60
N SER A 176 3.92 -4.51 -11.81
CA SER A 176 3.53 -5.90 -12.08
C SER A 176 2.08 -6.20 -11.63
N LEU A 177 1.83 -7.16 -10.73
CA LEU A 177 0.54 -7.39 -10.08
C LEU A 177 -0.16 -6.09 -9.67
N GLY A 178 0.57 -5.20 -8.98
CA GLY A 178 0.04 -3.90 -8.56
C GLY A 178 -0.34 -2.99 -9.74
N GLY A 179 0.30 -3.14 -10.89
CA GLY A 179 -0.02 -2.42 -12.12
C GLY A 179 -1.39 -2.84 -12.69
N VAL A 180 -1.68 -4.16 -12.70
CA VAL A 180 -3.01 -4.67 -13.06
C VAL A 180 -4.06 -4.17 -12.05
N ASN A 181 -3.76 -4.27 -10.75
CA ASN A 181 -4.65 -3.77 -9.69
C ASN A 181 -4.94 -2.27 -9.85
N ALA A 182 -3.93 -1.47 -10.24
CA ALA A 182 -4.07 -0.02 -10.42
C ALA A 182 -5.03 0.33 -11.57
N TYR A 183 -4.88 -0.28 -12.75
CA TYR A 183 -5.78 0.04 -13.84
C TYR A 183 -7.16 -0.61 -13.66
N GLN A 184 -7.28 -1.78 -13.02
CA GLN A 184 -8.56 -2.37 -12.67
C GLN A 184 -9.32 -1.51 -11.65
N LEU A 185 -8.64 -0.98 -10.63
CA LEU A 185 -9.24 -0.03 -9.71
C LEU A 185 -9.73 1.22 -10.45
N ALA A 186 -8.92 1.79 -11.36
CA ALA A 186 -9.32 2.95 -12.14
C ALA A 186 -10.52 2.69 -13.07
N ALA A 187 -10.64 1.47 -13.61
CA ALA A 187 -11.76 1.06 -14.45
C ALA A 187 -13.06 0.84 -13.67
N ARG A 188 -12.96 0.28 -12.45
CA ARG A 188 -14.10 -0.17 -11.64
C ARG A 188 -14.53 0.86 -10.59
N ARG A 189 -13.60 1.70 -10.13
CA ARG A 189 -13.83 2.79 -9.15
C ARG A 189 -13.19 4.11 -9.62
N PRO A 190 -13.67 4.64 -10.76
CA PRO A 190 -13.13 5.89 -11.30
C PRO A 190 -13.28 7.10 -10.37
N ASP A 191 -14.19 7.02 -9.41
CA ASP A 191 -14.40 8.00 -8.33
C ASP A 191 -13.19 8.11 -7.38
N LEU A 192 -12.42 7.03 -7.21
CA LEU A 192 -11.25 6.97 -6.32
C LEU A 192 -9.93 7.25 -7.03
N VAL A 193 -9.90 7.28 -8.37
CA VAL A 193 -8.65 7.36 -9.14
C VAL A 193 -8.64 8.59 -10.04
N ARG A 194 -7.59 9.40 -9.94
CA ARG A 194 -7.37 10.57 -10.79
C ARG A 194 -6.39 10.35 -11.94
N ALA A 195 -5.44 9.44 -11.78
CA ALA A 195 -4.46 9.04 -12.79
C ALA A 195 -3.83 7.71 -12.41
N VAL A 196 -3.22 7.03 -13.38
CA VAL A 196 -2.59 5.71 -13.19
C VAL A 196 -1.13 5.74 -13.65
N VAL A 197 -0.26 5.09 -12.89
CA VAL A 197 1.10 4.73 -13.33
C VAL A 197 1.22 3.21 -13.28
N VAL A 198 1.52 2.62 -14.41
CA VAL A 198 1.72 1.17 -14.56
C VAL A 198 3.19 0.91 -14.85
N GLU A 199 3.85 0.16 -13.99
CA GLU A 199 5.23 -0.28 -14.17
C GLU A 199 5.23 -1.74 -14.63
N ASP A 200 5.60 -1.91 -15.89
CA ASP A 200 6.03 -3.13 -16.56
C ASP A 200 5.07 -4.33 -16.48
N ILE A 201 3.81 -4.12 -16.83
CA ILE A 201 2.83 -5.19 -17.00
C ILE A 201 1.84 -4.86 -18.12
N GLY A 202 1.35 -5.90 -18.80
CA GLY A 202 0.43 -5.78 -19.92
C GLY A 202 -1.05 -5.84 -19.55
N ALA A 203 -1.90 -5.69 -20.60
CA ALA A 203 -3.33 -5.99 -20.54
C ALA A 203 -3.64 -7.48 -20.77
N VAL A 204 -2.65 -8.25 -21.20
CA VAL A 204 -2.68 -9.72 -21.23
C VAL A 204 -1.51 -10.20 -20.38
N VAL A 205 -1.79 -11.09 -19.43
CA VAL A 205 -0.82 -11.66 -18.52
C VAL A 205 -0.83 -13.17 -18.67
N ASP A 206 0.35 -13.75 -18.87
CA ASP A 206 0.57 -15.19 -18.94
C ASP A 206 1.98 -15.47 -18.40
N ASP A 207 2.07 -15.72 -17.10
CA ASP A 207 3.33 -15.95 -16.39
C ASP A 207 3.19 -17.09 -15.39
N ASP A 208 4.31 -17.67 -14.98
CA ASP A 208 4.37 -18.77 -14.02
C ASP A 208 5.40 -18.46 -12.90
N LEU A 209 4.90 -18.35 -11.69
CA LEU A 209 5.73 -18.14 -10.50
C LEU A 209 6.11 -19.44 -9.78
N SER A 210 5.81 -20.61 -10.36
CA SER A 210 6.12 -21.92 -9.74
C SER A 210 7.60 -22.17 -9.50
N PHE A 211 8.49 -21.46 -10.22
CA PHE A 211 9.94 -21.49 -9.99
C PHE A 211 10.32 -21.10 -8.55
N ALA A 212 9.50 -20.26 -7.90
CA ALA A 212 9.74 -19.82 -6.52
C ALA A 212 9.62 -20.99 -5.50
N ARG A 213 8.99 -22.10 -5.86
CA ARG A 213 8.95 -23.33 -5.03
C ARG A 213 10.33 -23.91 -4.75
N ALA A 214 11.31 -23.60 -5.62
CA ALA A 214 12.70 -24.04 -5.45
C ALA A 214 13.49 -23.16 -4.45
N TRP A 215 12.93 -22.04 -3.99
CA TRP A 215 13.60 -21.17 -3.04
C TRP A 215 13.71 -21.79 -1.64
N PRO A 216 14.75 -21.46 -0.88
CA PRO A 216 14.82 -21.89 0.51
C PRO A 216 13.66 -21.27 1.30
N ARG A 217 13.03 -22.08 2.14
CA ARG A 217 11.98 -21.54 3.02
C ARG A 217 12.57 -20.60 4.07
N ARG A 218 13.75 -20.96 4.61
CA ARG A 218 14.52 -20.18 5.59
C ARG A 218 16.01 -20.34 5.37
N ALA A 219 16.77 -19.37 5.86
CA ALA A 219 18.21 -19.43 5.94
C ALA A 219 18.71 -18.84 7.27
N GLU A 220 19.91 -19.17 7.71
CA GLU A 220 20.48 -18.64 8.95
C GLU A 220 20.70 -17.12 8.90
N THR A 221 20.94 -16.57 7.71
CA THR A 221 21.18 -15.15 7.51
C THR A 221 20.38 -14.61 6.33
N ARG A 222 20.10 -13.29 6.36
CA ARG A 222 19.48 -12.59 5.23
C ARG A 222 20.27 -12.76 3.94
N ALA A 223 21.60 -12.64 4.01
CA ALA A 223 22.46 -12.82 2.85
C ALA A 223 22.40 -14.26 2.31
N GLY A 224 22.36 -15.26 3.18
CA GLY A 224 22.20 -16.66 2.80
C GLY A 224 20.86 -16.93 2.12
N PHE A 225 19.78 -16.35 2.60
CA PHE A 225 18.47 -16.45 1.94
C PHE A 225 18.50 -15.81 0.55
N LEU A 226 19.00 -14.57 0.43
CA LEU A 226 19.08 -13.87 -0.85
C LEU A 226 20.00 -14.58 -1.86
N ALA A 227 21.08 -15.20 -1.39
CA ALA A 227 21.90 -16.04 -2.26
C ALA A 227 21.16 -17.29 -2.75
N GLY A 228 20.32 -17.88 -1.89
CA GLY A 228 19.51 -19.06 -2.23
C GLY A 228 18.41 -18.80 -3.24
N VAL A 229 17.88 -17.58 -3.34
CA VAL A 229 16.88 -17.20 -4.36
C VAL A 229 17.52 -16.73 -5.68
N GLY A 230 18.84 -16.61 -5.73
CA GLY A 230 19.61 -16.34 -6.94
C GLY A 230 19.24 -15.03 -7.63
N SER A 231 18.96 -15.08 -8.95
CA SER A 231 18.61 -13.90 -9.75
C SER A 231 17.35 -13.17 -9.33
N SER A 232 16.52 -13.78 -8.48
CA SER A 232 15.33 -13.14 -7.93
C SER A 232 15.61 -12.22 -6.74
N ALA A 233 16.82 -12.25 -6.17
CA ALA A 233 17.19 -11.47 -4.99
C ALA A 233 16.87 -9.97 -5.06
N PRO A 234 17.04 -9.26 -6.20
CA PRO A 234 16.68 -7.84 -6.31
C PRO A 234 15.20 -7.55 -6.04
N TYR A 235 14.30 -8.50 -6.33
CA TYR A 235 12.86 -8.34 -6.11
C TYR A 235 12.41 -8.57 -4.67
N LEU A 236 13.26 -9.21 -3.84
CA LEU A 236 12.93 -9.63 -2.49
C LEU A 236 13.59 -8.78 -1.40
N HIS A 237 14.39 -7.79 -1.76
CA HIS A 237 15.18 -7.04 -0.78
C HIS A 237 14.35 -6.50 0.40
N GLU A 238 13.19 -5.93 0.13
CA GLU A 238 12.31 -5.35 1.15
C GLU A 238 11.31 -6.36 1.74
N SER A 239 11.29 -7.60 1.21
CA SER A 239 10.31 -8.63 1.59
C SER A 239 10.91 -9.77 2.38
N VAL A 240 12.18 -9.63 2.82
CA VAL A 240 12.88 -10.62 3.62
C VAL A 240 13.09 -10.09 5.03
N ARG A 241 12.66 -10.86 6.03
CA ARG A 241 12.86 -10.55 7.44
C ARG A 241 13.29 -11.75 8.26
N GLU A 242 13.69 -11.48 9.48
CA GLU A 242 13.97 -12.51 10.47
C GLU A 242 12.66 -13.06 11.03
N HIS A 243 12.56 -14.37 11.08
CA HIS A 243 11.50 -15.15 11.71
C HIS A 243 12.11 -15.97 12.85
N PRO A 244 11.32 -16.56 13.76
CA PRO A 244 11.84 -17.39 14.85
C PRO A 244 12.68 -18.58 14.40
N ASP A 245 12.50 -19.03 13.14
CA ASP A 245 13.17 -20.18 12.52
C ASP A 245 14.22 -19.76 11.44
N GLY A 246 14.59 -18.49 11.38
CA GLY A 246 15.60 -17.95 10.46
C GLY A 246 15.07 -16.87 9.51
N TRP A 247 15.91 -16.45 8.58
CA TRP A 247 15.57 -15.42 7.59
C TRP A 247 14.79 -15.99 6.42
N GLY A 248 13.69 -15.30 6.03
CA GLY A 248 12.83 -15.75 4.95
C GLY A 248 11.88 -14.66 4.46
N PRO A 249 11.04 -14.99 3.46
CA PRO A 249 10.13 -14.04 2.86
C PRO A 249 8.96 -13.68 3.79
N THR A 250 8.32 -12.55 3.52
CA THR A 250 7.12 -12.08 4.20
C THR A 250 5.84 -12.46 3.46
N PHE A 251 5.88 -13.54 2.71
CA PHE A 251 4.76 -14.12 1.96
C PHE A 251 4.93 -15.65 1.92
N GLU A 252 3.88 -16.36 1.56
CA GLU A 252 3.95 -17.79 1.26
C GLU A 252 4.05 -17.99 -0.26
N VAL A 253 5.00 -18.83 -0.71
CA VAL A 253 5.23 -19.05 -2.14
C VAL A 253 3.98 -19.59 -2.85
N GLU A 254 3.24 -20.51 -2.22
CA GLU A 254 2.04 -21.07 -2.82
C GLU A 254 0.94 -20.02 -3.00
N ASP A 255 0.83 -19.06 -2.11
CA ASP A 255 -0.11 -17.94 -2.25
C ASP A 255 0.25 -17.07 -3.47
N MET A 256 1.55 -16.88 -3.72
CA MET A 256 2.04 -16.13 -4.91
C MET A 256 1.72 -16.88 -6.20
N VAL A 257 1.91 -18.21 -6.22
CA VAL A 257 1.57 -19.05 -7.38
C VAL A 257 0.06 -19.00 -7.66
N VAL A 258 -0.78 -19.15 -6.63
CA VAL A 258 -2.24 -19.03 -6.77
C VAL A 258 -2.63 -17.63 -7.24
N SER A 259 -2.04 -16.60 -6.65
CA SER A 259 -2.29 -15.21 -7.05
C SER A 259 -1.90 -14.94 -8.50
N GLN A 260 -0.80 -15.54 -9.00
CA GLN A 260 -0.42 -15.40 -10.41
C GLN A 260 -1.38 -16.13 -11.33
N GLN A 261 -1.87 -17.31 -10.96
CA GLN A 261 -2.87 -18.04 -11.74
C GLN A 261 -4.15 -17.22 -11.90
N GLU A 262 -4.61 -16.55 -10.83
CA GLU A 262 -5.76 -15.62 -10.85
C GLU A 262 -5.47 -14.31 -11.60
N LEU A 263 -4.19 -13.92 -11.72
CA LEU A 263 -3.75 -12.76 -12.48
C LEU A 263 -3.67 -13.04 -13.98
N ASN A 264 -3.36 -14.29 -14.38
CA ASN A 264 -3.24 -14.65 -15.78
C ASN A 264 -4.57 -14.48 -16.52
N GLY A 265 -4.49 -14.00 -17.74
CA GLY A 265 -5.65 -13.84 -18.61
C GLY A 265 -5.69 -12.51 -19.34
N ASP A 266 -6.84 -12.26 -19.95
CA ASP A 266 -7.13 -11.06 -20.73
C ASP A 266 -7.81 -9.98 -19.87
N HIS A 267 -7.16 -8.85 -19.71
CA HIS A 267 -7.64 -7.69 -18.97
C HIS A 267 -7.93 -6.48 -19.89
N TRP A 268 -7.99 -6.67 -21.19
CA TRP A 268 -8.29 -5.60 -22.14
C TRP A 268 -9.57 -4.85 -21.81
N GLY A 269 -10.59 -5.58 -21.33
CA GLY A 269 -11.86 -4.98 -20.95
C GLY A 269 -11.70 -3.92 -19.85
N ASP A 270 -10.87 -4.18 -18.84
CA ASP A 270 -10.58 -3.18 -17.79
C ASP A 270 -9.67 -2.08 -18.30
N TRP A 271 -8.58 -2.43 -19.03
CA TRP A 271 -7.66 -1.43 -19.59
C TRP A 271 -8.37 -0.39 -20.45
N LEU A 272 -9.24 -0.81 -21.35
CA LEU A 272 -9.98 0.08 -22.27
C LEU A 272 -11.03 0.94 -21.56
N ARG A 273 -11.55 0.51 -20.40
CA ARG A 273 -12.49 1.31 -19.58
C ARG A 273 -11.82 2.42 -18.78
N VAL A 274 -10.50 2.41 -18.59
CA VAL A 274 -9.81 3.47 -17.85
C VAL A 274 -9.87 4.79 -18.61
N GLN A 275 -10.60 5.77 -18.07
CA GLN A 275 -10.74 7.12 -18.62
C GLN A 275 -9.78 8.14 -17.99
N ARG A 276 -8.75 7.67 -17.30
CA ARG A 276 -7.79 8.52 -16.59
C ARG A 276 -6.46 8.61 -17.32
N PRO A 277 -5.75 9.74 -17.24
CA PRO A 277 -4.39 9.85 -17.73
C PRO A 277 -3.54 8.71 -17.18
N THR A 278 -2.75 8.08 -18.04
CA THR A 278 -1.93 6.93 -17.65
C THR A 278 -0.50 7.07 -18.14
N LEU A 279 0.45 6.78 -17.26
CA LEU A 279 1.84 6.53 -17.60
C LEU A 279 2.07 5.02 -17.61
N LEU A 280 2.51 4.48 -18.73
CA LEU A 280 3.01 3.11 -18.86
C LEU A 280 4.53 3.16 -18.93
N VAL A 281 5.22 2.58 -17.96
CA VAL A 281 6.69 2.49 -17.92
C VAL A 281 7.07 1.04 -18.20
N ARG A 282 7.94 0.85 -19.17
CA ARG A 282 8.42 -0.46 -19.60
C ARG A 282 9.94 -0.55 -19.51
N GLY A 283 10.48 -1.66 -19.02
CA GLY A 283 11.89 -2.02 -19.16
C GLY A 283 12.16 -2.58 -20.56
N ASP A 284 13.15 -2.04 -21.26
CA ASP A 284 13.48 -2.46 -22.65
C ASP A 284 14.00 -3.92 -22.71
N ARG A 285 14.50 -4.45 -21.59
CA ARG A 285 14.95 -5.84 -21.41
C ARG A 285 13.97 -6.71 -20.63
N SER A 286 12.74 -6.20 -20.40
CA SER A 286 11.74 -6.99 -19.68
C SER A 286 11.23 -8.17 -20.51
N GLY A 287 11.13 -9.34 -19.86
CA GLY A 287 10.44 -10.51 -20.41
C GLY A 287 8.94 -10.53 -20.12
N VAL A 288 8.43 -9.63 -19.27
CA VAL A 288 7.01 -9.62 -18.83
C VAL A 288 6.14 -8.79 -19.75
N LEU A 289 6.56 -7.58 -20.11
CA LEU A 289 5.84 -6.71 -21.05
C LEU A 289 6.65 -6.55 -22.34
N SER A 290 6.17 -7.12 -23.43
CA SER A 290 6.81 -6.94 -24.74
C SER A 290 6.65 -5.50 -25.28
N ALA A 291 7.59 -5.05 -26.10
CA ALA A 291 7.51 -3.72 -26.74
C ALA A 291 6.28 -3.60 -27.65
N GLU A 292 5.92 -4.68 -28.33
CA GLU A 292 4.75 -4.74 -29.20
C GLU A 292 3.47 -4.56 -28.40
N HIS A 293 3.30 -5.33 -27.32
CA HIS A 293 2.12 -5.24 -26.46
C HIS A 293 2.00 -3.88 -25.76
N ALA A 294 3.12 -3.31 -25.29
CA ALA A 294 3.12 -1.97 -24.72
C ALA A 294 2.66 -0.90 -25.72
N ARG A 295 3.10 -0.99 -27.00
CA ARG A 295 2.63 -0.09 -28.07
C ARG A 295 1.14 -0.31 -28.37
N GLU A 296 0.69 -1.57 -28.46
CA GLU A 296 -0.72 -1.89 -28.65
C GLU A 296 -1.59 -1.27 -27.54
N MET A 297 -1.17 -1.35 -26.27
CA MET A 297 -1.87 -0.74 -25.15
C MET A 297 -2.03 0.79 -25.31
N THR A 298 -1.05 1.47 -25.91
CA THR A 298 -1.13 2.92 -26.16
C THR A 298 -1.99 3.27 -27.40
N VAL A 299 -1.96 2.44 -28.43
CA VAL A 299 -2.74 2.65 -29.65
C VAL A 299 -4.22 2.43 -29.40
N ARG A 300 -4.56 1.38 -28.65
CA ARG A 300 -5.97 0.99 -28.38
C ARG A 300 -6.66 1.91 -27.36
N ARG A 301 -5.92 2.71 -26.61
CA ARG A 301 -6.48 3.62 -25.61
C ARG A 301 -5.78 4.98 -25.61
N ALA A 302 -6.53 6.04 -25.86
CA ALA A 302 -6.01 7.41 -25.76
C ALA A 302 -5.65 7.79 -24.30
N GLY A 303 -4.79 8.79 -24.14
CA GLY A 303 -4.37 9.28 -22.81
C GLY A 303 -3.31 8.42 -22.11
N VAL A 304 -2.71 7.47 -22.81
CA VAL A 304 -1.57 6.69 -22.34
C VAL A 304 -0.27 7.29 -22.87
N ARG A 305 0.68 7.49 -21.97
CA ARG A 305 2.07 7.82 -22.33
C ARG A 305 2.95 6.62 -22.03
N LEU A 306 3.61 6.08 -23.03
CA LEU A 306 4.64 5.05 -22.89
C LEU A 306 6.01 5.71 -22.67
N VAL A 307 6.77 5.15 -21.72
CA VAL A 307 8.19 5.43 -21.50
C VAL A 307 8.90 4.08 -21.43
N GLU A 308 9.92 3.90 -22.26
CA GLU A 308 10.80 2.72 -22.25
C GLU A 308 12.15 3.12 -21.66
N LEU A 309 12.68 2.31 -20.74
CA LEU A 309 13.90 2.58 -19.97
C LEU A 309 14.85 1.37 -20.04
N PRO A 310 16.18 1.59 -19.92
CA PRO A 310 17.17 0.52 -20.02
C PRO A 310 17.19 -0.36 -18.76
N ALA A 311 16.12 -1.13 -18.55
CA ALA A 311 15.90 -1.94 -17.38
C ALA A 311 15.23 -3.28 -17.72
N GLY A 312 15.23 -4.20 -16.76
CA GLY A 312 14.40 -5.40 -16.75
C GLY A 312 13.01 -5.11 -16.18
N HIS A 313 12.33 -6.16 -15.66
CA HIS A 313 10.98 -6.07 -15.09
C HIS A 313 10.88 -5.11 -13.88
N ALA A 314 11.87 -5.05 -13.00
CA ALA A 314 11.94 -4.04 -11.94
C ALA A 314 12.58 -2.76 -12.50
N VAL A 315 11.76 -1.89 -13.11
CA VAL A 315 12.28 -0.72 -13.85
C VAL A 315 12.89 0.30 -12.90
N ARG A 316 12.24 0.54 -11.76
CA ARG A 316 12.71 1.51 -10.75
C ARG A 316 14.04 1.14 -10.09
N GLU A 317 14.42 -0.16 -10.08
CA GLU A 317 15.71 -0.65 -9.62
C GLU A 317 16.75 -0.64 -10.74
N GLY A 318 16.32 -0.95 -11.96
CA GLY A 318 17.22 -1.07 -13.13
C GLY A 318 17.67 0.28 -13.69
N ASP A 319 16.78 1.27 -13.74
CA ASP A 319 17.07 2.68 -14.10
C ASP A 319 16.31 3.65 -13.19
N PRO A 320 16.78 3.83 -11.95
CA PRO A 320 16.09 4.68 -10.98
C PRO A 320 15.94 6.14 -11.45
N GLU A 321 16.97 6.69 -12.09
CA GLU A 321 16.96 8.09 -12.51
C GLU A 321 15.92 8.34 -13.61
N GLY A 322 15.92 7.50 -14.65
CA GLY A 322 14.94 7.55 -15.73
C GLY A 322 13.52 7.32 -15.21
N TYR A 323 13.35 6.33 -14.34
CA TYR A 323 12.06 6.00 -13.74
C TYR A 323 11.48 7.18 -12.95
N PHE A 324 12.22 7.71 -11.98
CA PHE A 324 11.70 8.81 -11.16
C PHE A 324 11.54 10.10 -11.94
N ALA A 325 12.36 10.35 -12.95
CA ALA A 325 12.17 11.49 -13.88
C ALA A 325 10.85 11.36 -14.65
N ALA A 326 10.53 10.16 -15.19
CA ALA A 326 9.28 9.89 -15.90
C ALA A 326 8.06 10.04 -14.97
N VAL A 327 8.12 9.47 -13.77
CA VAL A 327 7.04 9.55 -12.76
C VAL A 327 6.82 11.01 -12.33
N ARG A 328 7.86 11.73 -11.91
CA ARG A 328 7.75 13.16 -11.53
C ARG A 328 7.19 14.02 -12.66
N GLY A 329 7.68 13.81 -13.89
CA GLY A 329 7.18 14.52 -15.05
C GLY A 329 5.70 14.23 -15.35
N PHE A 330 5.22 13.02 -15.11
CA PHE A 330 3.80 12.68 -15.22
C PHE A 330 2.99 13.31 -14.09
N LEU A 331 3.42 13.17 -12.85
CA LEU A 331 2.76 13.71 -11.66
C LEU A 331 2.61 15.24 -11.73
N ALA A 332 3.62 15.94 -12.21
CA ALA A 332 3.56 17.40 -12.40
C ALA A 332 2.48 17.84 -13.40
N ARG A 333 2.17 17.01 -14.41
CA ARG A 333 1.08 17.29 -15.36
C ARG A 333 -0.30 17.05 -14.76
N VAL A 334 -0.49 15.91 -14.09
CA VAL A 334 -1.80 15.57 -13.50
C VAL A 334 -2.11 16.39 -12.25
N GLY A 335 -1.09 16.91 -11.54
CA GLY A 335 -1.27 17.83 -10.43
C GLY A 335 -1.79 19.21 -10.84
N ARG A 336 -1.37 19.71 -12.00
CA ARG A 336 -1.80 21.03 -12.54
C ARG A 336 -3.23 21.04 -13.06
N GLY A 337 -3.76 19.91 -13.51
CA GLY A 337 -5.13 19.79 -14.02
C GLY A 337 -6.23 19.80 -12.96
N ALA A 338 -5.89 19.91 -11.68
CA ALA A 338 -6.85 19.99 -10.57
C ALA A 338 -7.07 21.43 -10.04
N ALA A 339 -6.36 22.40 -10.61
CA ALA A 339 -6.44 23.83 -10.21
C ALA A 339 -7.20 24.70 -11.24
N ALA A 340 -7.89 24.06 -12.20
CA ALA A 340 -8.68 24.77 -13.23
C ALA A 340 -10.18 24.44 -13.06
#